data_dab24ffc53fc2d48eb2cd293d1990f11
#
_entry.id   dab24ffc53fc2d48eb2cd293d1990f11
#
_cell.length_a   1.000
_cell.length_b   1.000
_cell.length_c   1.000
_cell.angle_alpha   90.00
_cell.angle_beta   90.00
_cell.angle_gamma   90.00
#
_symmetry.space_group_name_H-M   'P 1'
#
loop_
_entity.id
_entity.type
_entity.pdbx_description
1 polymer ?
#
loop_
_entity_poly.entity_id
_entity_poly.type
_entity_poly.pdbx_seq_one_letter_code
_entity_poly.pdbx_strand_id
1 'polypeptide(L)'
;MDILNRHAGYRAAKVDILMMRLCAVLVLSLLGSLVSVHAAPAPHPHWSVGFHRMSFLDPLDLQPMKAVAFYPSTDLEHTTQVGGYHVAATEDSKIAIGRFPMLMLSHGNTGTPLALHDLATSLARKGFVVVAVLHPGDNYKDHSRLGTVSNLYGRPIQISEAITATLGDPMLSPFVNVDQVGVIGYSAGGETALILAGAKPDFARLRRYCQERPEDRDACTTKGELVVDRDDLQPQADPRIHALMLMAPLSLMFGRHTLADVHVPVLLYSGDGDKLVAVDKNAAALARKLPEPPDFKLLAGAGHFVFMAPCDSDQLALMPAICTDADGVDREGIHRDLVSEAGRFFAHTLGQSSRAGLQTADQ
;
A
#
# COMPACT_ATOMS: atom_id res chain seq x y z
N MET A 1 92.78 31.21 1.54
CA MET A 1 92.09 30.91 2.83
C MET A 1 90.68 31.48 2.66
N ASP A 2 89.80 30.83 1.94
CA ASP A 2 88.40 31.23 1.91
C ASP A 2 87.63 30.35 0.88
N ILE A 3 87.57 29.04 1.07
CA ILE A 3 86.71 28.15 0.23
C ILE A 3 85.92 27.13 1.07
N LEU A 4 86.08 27.06 2.39
CA LEU A 4 85.48 26.02 3.20
C LEU A 4 84.18 26.45 3.94
N ASN A 5 83.69 27.69 3.76
CA ASN A 5 82.52 28.14 4.54
C ASN A 5 81.24 28.32 3.77
N ARG A 6 81.18 27.89 2.50
CA ARG A 6 79.96 28.00 1.68
C ARG A 6 79.15 26.70 1.58
N HIS A 7 79.66 25.54 2.01
CA HIS A 7 78.96 24.29 1.91
C HIS A 7 78.14 23.87 3.17
N ALA A 8 78.35 24.50 4.33
CA ALA A 8 77.60 24.18 5.54
C ALA A 8 76.20 24.78 5.58
N GLY A 9 75.95 25.97 4.96
CA GLY A 9 74.65 26.62 4.98
C GLY A 9 73.60 25.97 4.05
N TYR A 10 74.05 25.28 3.00
CA TYR A 10 73.11 24.71 1.99
C TYR A 10 72.53 23.35 2.39
N ARG A 11 73.16 22.63 3.33
CA ARG A 11 72.64 21.36 3.87
C ARG A 11 71.61 21.53 4.98
N ALA A 12 71.70 22.57 5.80
CA ALA A 12 70.73 22.84 6.86
C ALA A 12 69.37 23.29 6.29
N ALA A 13 69.36 24.16 5.24
CA ALA A 13 68.16 24.65 4.63
C ALA A 13 67.36 23.57 3.88
N LYS A 14 68.03 22.50 3.34
CA LYS A 14 67.32 21.40 2.67
C LYS A 14 66.69 20.41 3.63
N VAL A 15 67.19 20.25 4.84
CA VAL A 15 66.65 19.34 5.85
C VAL A 15 65.37 19.96 6.44
N ASP A 16 65.35 21.28 6.70
CA ASP A 16 64.14 21.96 7.24
C ASP A 16 62.98 22.01 6.26
N ILE A 17 63.22 22.20 4.96
CA ILE A 17 62.16 22.17 3.94
C ILE A 17 61.61 20.75 3.76
N LEU A 18 62.43 19.69 3.91
CA LEU A 18 61.97 18.31 3.82
C LEU A 18 61.14 17.91 5.04
N MET A 19 61.52 18.34 6.25
CA MET A 19 60.74 18.13 7.47
C MET A 19 59.42 18.88 7.47
N MET A 20 59.37 20.15 7.03
CA MET A 20 58.12 20.89 6.88
C MET A 20 57.16 20.28 5.87
N ARG A 21 57.68 19.68 4.76
CA ARG A 21 56.83 18.98 3.79
C ARG A 21 56.31 17.65 4.30
N LEU A 22 57.07 16.89 5.10
CA LEU A 22 56.58 15.68 5.75
C LEU A 22 55.55 15.96 6.83
N CYS A 23 55.69 17.00 7.66
CA CYS A 23 54.69 17.39 8.66
C CYS A 23 53.38 17.90 7.98
N ALA A 24 53.47 18.64 6.88
CA ALA A 24 52.28 19.10 6.14
C ALA A 24 51.50 17.95 5.46
N VAL A 25 52.18 16.91 4.96
CA VAL A 25 51.55 15.72 4.39
C VAL A 25 50.91 14.85 5.49
N LEU A 26 51.50 14.72 6.68
CA LEU A 26 50.91 13.97 7.78
C LEU A 26 49.70 14.67 8.41
N VAL A 27 49.66 16.00 8.43
CA VAL A 27 48.50 16.76 8.91
C VAL A 27 47.35 16.75 7.92
N LEU A 28 47.63 16.76 6.60
CA LEU A 28 46.57 16.60 5.57
C LEU A 28 45.99 15.17 5.50
N SER A 29 46.77 14.13 5.83
CA SER A 29 46.26 12.76 5.85
C SER A 29 45.42 12.43 7.10
N LEU A 30 45.52 13.21 8.18
CA LEU A 30 44.67 13.05 9.38
C LEU A 30 43.33 13.79 9.29
N LEU A 31 43.18 14.73 8.35
CA LEU A 31 41.90 15.44 8.10
C LEU A 31 41.00 14.77 7.09
N GLY A 32 41.45 13.70 6.42
CA GLY A 32 40.73 13.00 5.33
C GLY A 32 39.83 11.85 5.75
N SER A 33 39.70 11.51 7.03
CA SER A 33 38.92 10.38 7.50
C SER A 33 37.80 10.77 8.49
N LEU A 34 37.00 11.78 8.14
CA LEU A 34 35.66 11.87 8.68
C LEU A 34 34.82 10.80 7.95
N VAL A 35 34.97 9.55 8.37
CA VAL A 35 34.01 8.50 8.06
C VAL A 35 32.70 8.98 8.65
N SER A 36 31.79 9.44 7.80
CA SER A 36 30.40 9.65 8.18
C SER A 36 29.87 8.29 8.63
N VAL A 37 29.93 8.04 9.93
CA VAL A 37 29.20 6.93 10.55
C VAL A 37 27.74 7.27 10.31
N HIS A 38 27.18 6.74 9.24
CA HIS A 38 25.73 6.68 9.10
C HIS A 38 25.27 5.81 10.25
N ALA A 39 24.73 6.45 11.30
CA ALA A 39 24.04 5.72 12.34
C ALA A 39 22.99 4.84 11.64
N ALA A 40 23.09 3.53 11.88
CA ALA A 40 22.02 2.63 11.44
C ALA A 40 20.70 3.22 11.96
N PRO A 41 19.63 3.27 11.15
CA PRO A 41 18.35 3.74 11.63
C PRO A 41 18.01 2.98 12.90
N ALA A 42 17.62 3.71 13.94
CA ALA A 42 17.21 3.10 15.20
C ALA A 42 16.14 2.04 14.89
N PRO A 43 16.19 0.85 15.50
CA PRO A 43 15.16 -0.16 15.28
C PRO A 43 13.81 0.48 15.57
N HIS A 44 12.90 0.45 14.61
CA HIS A 44 11.54 0.94 14.80
C HIS A 44 10.94 0.20 15.99
N PRO A 45 10.32 0.89 16.96
CA PRO A 45 9.68 0.21 18.07
C PRO A 45 8.66 -0.78 17.53
N HIS A 46 8.69 -2.01 18.05
CA HIS A 46 7.63 -2.99 17.75
C HIS A 46 6.38 -2.59 18.53
N TRP A 47 5.45 -1.91 17.85
CA TRP A 47 4.17 -1.56 18.42
C TRP A 47 3.28 -2.80 18.60
N SER A 48 2.50 -2.86 19.65
CA SER A 48 1.29 -3.67 19.69
C SER A 48 0.21 -3.04 18.80
N VAL A 49 -0.91 -3.71 18.60
CA VAL A 49 -1.98 -3.24 17.72
C VAL A 49 -3.24 -2.97 18.50
N GLY A 50 -3.77 -1.77 18.29
CA GLY A 50 -5.14 -1.42 18.63
C GLY A 50 -6.04 -1.42 17.40
N PHE A 51 -7.34 -1.56 17.62
CA PHE A 51 -8.33 -1.27 16.57
C PHE A 51 -9.50 -0.50 17.10
N HIS A 52 -10.11 0.30 16.21
CA HIS A 52 -11.30 1.11 16.47
C HIS A 52 -12.37 0.85 15.42
N ARG A 53 -13.63 0.72 15.85
CA ARG A 53 -14.77 0.56 14.93
C ARG A 53 -15.32 1.92 14.59
N MET A 54 -15.31 2.25 13.31
CA MET A 54 -15.82 3.50 12.79
C MET A 54 -17.20 3.32 12.17
N SER A 55 -18.05 4.34 12.28
CA SER A 55 -19.31 4.44 11.56
C SER A 55 -19.51 5.88 11.10
N PHE A 56 -19.78 6.06 9.80
CA PHE A 56 -20.03 7.34 9.14
C PHE A 56 -21.04 7.14 8.02
N LEU A 57 -21.44 8.19 7.32
CA LEU A 57 -22.48 8.08 6.28
C LEU A 57 -21.88 7.69 4.93
N ASP A 58 -22.53 6.76 4.21
CA ASP A 58 -22.26 6.49 2.81
C ASP A 58 -22.68 7.72 1.98
N PRO A 59 -21.77 8.35 1.22
CA PRO A 59 -22.12 9.53 0.42
C PRO A 59 -23.17 9.26 -0.67
N LEU A 60 -23.42 7.99 -1.03
CA LEU A 60 -24.34 7.63 -2.10
C LEU A 60 -25.82 7.68 -1.66
N ASP A 61 -26.10 7.31 -0.42
CA ASP A 61 -27.50 7.16 0.06
C ASP A 61 -27.70 7.63 1.50
N LEU A 62 -26.65 8.14 2.14
CA LEU A 62 -26.63 8.64 3.53
C LEU A 62 -26.97 7.57 4.57
N GLN A 63 -26.82 6.29 4.22
CA GLN A 63 -26.95 5.20 5.18
C GLN A 63 -25.64 4.99 5.95
N PRO A 64 -25.68 4.39 7.15
CA PRO A 64 -24.46 4.11 7.92
C PRO A 64 -23.51 3.18 7.17
N MET A 65 -22.29 3.64 6.96
CA MET A 65 -21.16 2.87 6.46
C MET A 65 -20.18 2.56 7.60
N LYS A 66 -19.51 1.40 7.53
CA LYS A 66 -18.64 0.92 8.59
C LYS A 66 -17.21 0.74 8.11
N ALA A 67 -16.26 0.96 9.01
CA ALA A 67 -14.86 0.63 8.81
C ALA A 67 -14.24 0.13 10.12
N VAL A 68 -13.07 -0.51 10.00
CA VAL A 68 -12.22 -0.89 11.13
C VAL A 68 -10.85 -0.24 10.91
N ALA A 69 -10.43 0.60 11.85
CA ALA A 69 -9.11 1.22 11.84
C ALA A 69 -8.17 0.43 12.76
N PHE A 70 -7.05 -0.05 12.24
CA PHE A 70 -5.95 -0.66 13.00
C PHE A 70 -4.83 0.36 13.15
N TYR A 71 -4.21 0.43 14.33
CA TYR A 71 -3.20 1.45 14.63
C TYR A 71 -2.13 0.95 15.60
N PRO A 72 -0.94 1.60 15.62
CA PRO A 72 0.09 1.32 16.61
C PRO A 72 -0.42 1.63 18.02
N SER A 73 -0.24 0.67 18.94
CA SER A 73 -0.66 0.81 20.34
C SER A 73 0.52 0.62 21.30
N THR A 74 0.41 1.21 22.49
CA THR A 74 1.35 1.01 23.61
C THR A 74 0.82 0.05 24.65
N ASP A 75 -0.46 -0.33 24.57
CA ASP A 75 -1.08 -1.28 25.49
C ASP A 75 -0.71 -2.72 25.12
N LEU A 76 -0.90 -3.64 26.05
CA LEU A 76 -0.71 -5.07 25.76
C LEU A 76 -1.69 -5.53 24.68
N GLU A 77 -1.18 -6.27 23.72
CA GLU A 77 -1.99 -6.83 22.65
C GLU A 77 -2.71 -8.09 23.12
N HIS A 78 -4.00 -8.16 22.83
CA HIS A 78 -4.83 -9.34 23.04
C HIS A 78 -5.48 -9.74 21.71
N THR A 79 -5.61 -11.03 21.48
CA THR A 79 -6.42 -11.51 20.35
C THR A 79 -7.90 -11.28 20.65
N THR A 80 -8.57 -10.54 19.78
CA THR A 80 -10.00 -10.23 19.90
C THR A 80 -10.78 -10.96 18.82
N GLN A 81 -11.90 -11.58 19.18
CA GLN A 81 -12.80 -12.15 18.19
C GLN A 81 -13.70 -11.05 17.60
N VAL A 82 -13.58 -10.86 16.29
CA VAL A 82 -14.36 -9.86 15.53
C VAL A 82 -15.12 -10.57 14.42
N GLY A 83 -16.42 -10.80 14.61
CA GLY A 83 -17.18 -11.68 13.72
C GLY A 83 -16.63 -13.08 13.70
N GLY A 84 -16.30 -13.61 12.53
CA GLY A 84 -15.68 -14.93 12.34
C GLY A 84 -14.14 -14.91 12.31
N TYR A 85 -13.47 -13.83 12.79
CA TYR A 85 -12.02 -13.67 12.71
C TYR A 85 -11.40 -13.53 14.09
N HIS A 86 -10.27 -14.20 14.32
CA HIS A 86 -9.40 -14.00 15.48
C HIS A 86 -8.33 -12.95 15.10
N VAL A 87 -8.52 -11.73 15.55
CA VAL A 87 -7.69 -10.58 15.19
C VAL A 87 -6.70 -10.28 16.31
N ALA A 88 -5.41 -10.30 16.02
CA ALA A 88 -4.35 -9.96 16.97
C ALA A 88 -4.29 -8.43 17.15
N ALA A 89 -5.28 -7.87 17.85
CA ALA A 89 -5.41 -6.46 18.16
C ALA A 89 -6.42 -6.26 19.31
N THR A 90 -6.22 -5.22 20.11
CA THR A 90 -7.07 -4.85 21.25
C THR A 90 -8.01 -3.69 20.88
N GLU A 91 -9.32 -3.86 21.12
CA GLU A 91 -10.31 -2.83 20.80
C GLU A 91 -10.10 -1.58 21.67
N ASP A 92 -10.15 -0.39 21.03
CA ASP A 92 -10.02 0.93 21.64
C ASP A 92 -8.82 1.11 22.59
N SER A 93 -7.74 0.37 22.35
CA SER A 93 -6.50 0.51 23.12
C SER A 93 -5.81 1.86 22.84
N LYS A 94 -4.92 2.27 23.75
CA LYS A 94 -4.22 3.55 23.65
C LYS A 94 -3.32 3.62 22.42
N ILE A 95 -3.53 4.65 21.60
CA ILE A 95 -2.70 4.90 20.42
C ILE A 95 -1.29 5.32 20.86
N ALA A 96 -0.28 4.78 20.16
CA ALA A 96 1.12 5.17 20.37
C ALA A 96 1.33 6.65 20.01
N ILE A 97 2.24 7.30 20.73
CA ILE A 97 2.57 8.72 20.48
C ILE A 97 3.30 8.83 19.13
N GLY A 98 2.78 9.65 18.23
CA GLY A 98 3.35 9.91 16.91
C GLY A 98 2.30 10.39 15.92
N ARG A 99 2.74 10.66 14.69
CA ARG A 99 1.86 10.82 13.53
C ARG A 99 2.22 9.77 12.52
N PHE A 100 1.24 8.97 12.13
CA PHE A 100 1.42 7.79 11.31
C PHE A 100 0.82 7.99 9.92
N PRO A 101 1.47 7.51 8.85
CA PRO A 101 0.86 7.42 7.54
C PRO A 101 -0.41 6.58 7.59
N MET A 102 -1.40 6.93 6.76
CA MET A 102 -2.67 6.22 6.67
C MET A 102 -2.74 5.34 5.44
N LEU A 103 -3.20 4.12 5.59
CA LEU A 103 -3.43 3.18 4.50
C LEU A 103 -4.92 2.81 4.47
N MET A 104 -5.59 3.13 3.37
CA MET A 104 -6.96 2.68 3.14
C MET A 104 -6.95 1.28 2.56
N LEU A 105 -7.78 0.38 3.07
CA LEU A 105 -7.90 -0.98 2.59
C LEU A 105 -9.29 -1.20 1.99
N SER A 106 -9.31 -1.54 0.68
CA SER A 106 -10.51 -1.86 -0.08
C SER A 106 -10.51 -3.34 -0.45
N HIS A 107 -11.49 -4.08 0.08
CA HIS A 107 -11.64 -5.52 -0.14
C HIS A 107 -12.17 -5.88 -1.53
N GLY A 108 -12.09 -7.15 -1.92
CA GLY A 108 -12.68 -7.68 -3.15
C GLY A 108 -14.21 -7.71 -3.12
N ASN A 109 -14.84 -8.07 -4.25
CA ASN A 109 -16.29 -8.24 -4.32
C ASN A 109 -16.77 -9.19 -3.22
N THR A 110 -17.94 -8.88 -2.65
CA THR A 110 -18.58 -9.64 -1.56
C THR A 110 -17.71 -9.86 -0.34
N GLY A 111 -16.65 -9.07 -0.19
CA GLY A 111 -15.66 -9.22 0.86
C GLY A 111 -16.04 -8.60 2.20
N THR A 112 -15.06 -8.48 3.06
CA THR A 112 -15.17 -7.93 4.41
C THR A 112 -13.92 -7.13 4.74
N PRO A 113 -14.00 -6.09 5.61
CA PRO A 113 -12.83 -5.33 6.06
C PRO A 113 -11.80 -6.19 6.79
N LEU A 114 -12.18 -7.38 7.23
CA LEU A 114 -11.29 -8.30 7.96
C LEU A 114 -10.64 -9.38 7.10
N ALA A 115 -10.95 -9.45 5.80
CA ALA A 115 -10.36 -10.46 4.92
C ALA A 115 -8.83 -10.39 4.83
N LEU A 116 -8.24 -9.22 5.12
CA LEU A 116 -6.79 -8.96 5.11
C LEU A 116 -6.32 -8.44 6.50
N HIS A 117 -6.94 -8.93 7.57
CA HIS A 117 -6.66 -8.41 8.93
C HIS A 117 -5.22 -8.65 9.37
N ASP A 118 -4.58 -9.72 8.92
CA ASP A 118 -3.18 -10.04 9.22
C ASP A 118 -2.22 -9.03 8.59
N LEU A 119 -2.45 -8.64 7.32
CA LEU A 119 -1.72 -7.57 6.65
C LEU A 119 -1.96 -6.23 7.37
N ALA A 120 -3.22 -5.90 7.69
CA ALA A 120 -3.59 -4.66 8.35
C ALA A 120 -2.94 -4.53 9.74
N THR A 121 -3.04 -5.56 10.59
CA THR A 121 -2.42 -5.57 11.92
C THR A 121 -0.90 -5.52 11.84
N SER A 122 -0.31 -6.26 10.88
CA SER A 122 1.15 -6.26 10.69
C SER A 122 1.69 -4.92 10.22
N LEU A 123 0.96 -4.19 9.37
CA LEU A 123 1.32 -2.83 8.97
C LEU A 123 1.12 -1.83 10.13
N ALA A 124 0.09 -2.03 10.97
CA ALA A 124 -0.08 -1.24 12.18
C ALA A 124 1.13 -1.39 13.13
N ARG A 125 1.65 -2.62 13.34
CA ARG A 125 2.90 -2.85 14.11
C ARG A 125 4.11 -2.14 13.53
N LYS A 126 4.09 -1.84 12.22
CA LYS A 126 5.16 -1.11 11.51
C LYS A 126 4.99 0.41 11.53
N GLY A 127 3.95 0.93 12.20
CA GLY A 127 3.72 2.36 12.33
C GLY A 127 2.81 2.96 11.25
N PHE A 128 1.82 2.23 10.79
CA PHE A 128 0.75 2.75 9.91
C PHE A 128 -0.60 2.73 10.63
N VAL A 129 -1.47 3.65 10.29
CA VAL A 129 -2.91 3.54 10.58
C VAL A 129 -3.57 2.92 9.35
N VAL A 130 -4.20 1.75 9.50
CA VAL A 130 -4.82 1.01 8.39
C VAL A 130 -6.33 1.01 8.57
N VAL A 131 -7.05 1.64 7.65
CA VAL A 131 -8.51 1.76 7.70
C VAL A 131 -9.14 0.84 6.64
N ALA A 132 -9.76 -0.23 7.09
CA ALA A 132 -10.43 -1.21 6.25
C ALA A 132 -11.93 -0.92 6.18
N VAL A 133 -12.43 -0.61 4.98
CA VAL A 133 -13.81 -0.19 4.73
C VAL A 133 -14.69 -1.38 4.40
N LEU A 134 -15.93 -1.40 4.90
CA LEU A 134 -16.99 -2.30 4.46
C LEU A 134 -17.84 -1.55 3.41
N HIS A 135 -17.72 -1.93 2.14
CA HIS A 135 -18.46 -1.27 1.06
C HIS A 135 -19.95 -1.62 1.08
N PRO A 136 -20.87 -0.67 1.31
CA PRO A 136 -22.30 -0.89 1.16
C PRO A 136 -22.66 -1.33 -0.27
N GLY A 137 -23.54 -2.33 -0.37
CA GLY A 137 -23.96 -2.90 -1.65
C GLY A 137 -23.01 -3.91 -2.29
N ASP A 138 -21.76 -4.03 -1.76
CA ASP A 138 -20.78 -5.01 -2.21
C ASP A 138 -19.94 -5.56 -1.05
N ASN A 139 -20.57 -6.34 -0.21
CA ASN A 139 -19.92 -6.98 0.92
C ASN A 139 -20.57 -8.34 1.22
N TYR A 140 -20.02 -9.10 2.17
CA TYR A 140 -20.45 -10.46 2.51
C TYR A 140 -21.92 -10.61 2.95
N LYS A 141 -22.64 -9.52 3.20
CA LYS A 141 -24.08 -9.49 3.58
C LYS A 141 -24.97 -8.84 2.54
N ASP A 142 -24.43 -7.91 1.78
CA ASP A 142 -25.18 -7.07 0.88
C ASP A 142 -24.49 -7.02 -0.49
N HIS A 143 -25.14 -7.58 -1.50
CA HIS A 143 -24.67 -7.68 -2.89
C HIS A 143 -25.49 -6.81 -3.85
N SER A 144 -26.29 -5.90 -3.31
CA SER A 144 -27.32 -5.15 -4.06
C SER A 144 -26.76 -4.25 -5.17
N ARG A 145 -25.48 -3.84 -5.06
CA ARG A 145 -24.82 -2.98 -6.07
C ARG A 145 -23.84 -3.74 -6.98
N LEU A 146 -23.68 -5.06 -6.83
CA LEU A 146 -22.77 -5.81 -7.70
C LEU A 146 -23.16 -5.66 -9.18
N GLY A 147 -22.17 -5.39 -10.05
CA GLY A 147 -22.36 -5.24 -11.48
C GLY A 147 -23.07 -3.93 -11.88
N THR A 148 -23.12 -2.94 -11.00
CA THR A 148 -23.72 -1.63 -11.26
C THR A 148 -22.71 -0.51 -11.36
N VAL A 149 -23.11 0.62 -11.95
CA VAL A 149 -22.32 1.85 -11.98
C VAL A 149 -22.15 2.43 -10.56
N SER A 150 -23.17 2.30 -9.71
CA SER A 150 -23.08 2.75 -8.31
C SER A 150 -22.10 1.93 -7.49
N ASN A 151 -21.80 0.67 -7.84
CA ASN A 151 -20.70 -0.06 -7.23
C ASN A 151 -19.35 0.47 -7.74
N LEU A 152 -19.17 0.51 -9.06
CA LEU A 152 -17.91 0.89 -9.68
C LEU A 152 -17.41 2.28 -9.27
N TYR A 153 -18.29 3.29 -9.31
CA TYR A 153 -17.94 4.67 -8.96
C TYR A 153 -18.18 5.01 -7.49
N GLY A 154 -19.09 4.27 -6.83
CA GLY A 154 -19.38 4.49 -5.42
C GLY A 154 -18.24 4.05 -4.50
N ARG A 155 -17.61 2.91 -4.75
CA ARG A 155 -16.51 2.43 -3.88
C ARG A 155 -15.34 3.42 -3.75
N PRO A 156 -14.84 4.09 -4.81
CA PRO A 156 -13.86 5.17 -4.66
C PRO A 156 -14.39 6.34 -3.81
N ILE A 157 -15.63 6.76 -4.02
CA ILE A 157 -16.27 7.84 -3.24
C ILE A 157 -16.35 7.44 -1.75
N GLN A 158 -16.71 6.20 -1.45
CA GLN A 158 -16.75 5.65 -0.09
C GLN A 158 -15.37 5.63 0.58
N ILE A 159 -14.29 5.31 -0.15
CA ILE A 159 -12.92 5.39 0.38
C ILE A 159 -12.53 6.85 0.66
N SER A 160 -12.84 7.78 -0.25
CA SER A 160 -12.59 9.22 -0.03
C SER A 160 -13.31 9.74 1.22
N GLU A 161 -14.57 9.30 1.44
CA GLU A 161 -15.30 9.64 2.65
C GLU A 161 -14.69 9.00 3.91
N ALA A 162 -14.25 7.75 3.83
CA ALA A 162 -13.58 7.08 4.94
C ALA A 162 -12.26 7.80 5.34
N ILE A 163 -11.51 8.35 4.37
CA ILE A 163 -10.36 9.22 4.66
C ILE A 163 -10.83 10.46 5.43
N THR A 164 -11.87 11.14 4.95
CA THR A 164 -12.42 12.34 5.59
C THR A 164 -12.94 12.04 7.01
N ALA A 165 -13.68 10.95 7.17
CA ALA A 165 -14.18 10.51 8.47
C ALA A 165 -13.05 10.17 9.45
N THR A 166 -11.96 9.53 8.98
CA THR A 166 -10.79 9.23 9.81
C THR A 166 -10.08 10.50 10.28
N LEU A 167 -9.95 11.49 9.38
CA LEU A 167 -9.34 12.78 9.70
C LEU A 167 -10.22 13.65 10.61
N GLY A 168 -11.52 13.37 10.68
CA GLY A 168 -12.47 14.00 11.61
C GLY A 168 -12.72 13.21 12.90
N ASP A 169 -12.23 11.97 13.01
CA ASP A 169 -12.44 11.10 14.16
C ASP A 169 -11.64 11.60 15.38
N PRO A 170 -12.27 11.86 16.55
CA PRO A 170 -11.58 12.42 17.72
C PRO A 170 -10.46 11.53 18.27
N MET A 171 -10.57 10.21 18.10
CA MET A 171 -9.58 9.25 18.58
C MET A 171 -8.38 9.15 17.62
N LEU A 172 -8.63 9.15 16.31
CA LEU A 172 -7.60 8.84 15.29
C LEU A 172 -6.92 10.11 14.74
N SER A 173 -7.67 11.19 14.53
CA SER A 173 -7.16 12.39 13.82
C SER A 173 -5.88 13.01 14.39
N PRO A 174 -5.64 13.02 15.73
CA PRO A 174 -4.39 13.57 16.28
C PRO A 174 -3.15 12.78 15.89
N PHE A 175 -3.31 11.50 15.48
CA PHE A 175 -2.25 10.55 15.24
C PHE A 175 -2.05 10.21 13.76
N VAL A 176 -2.90 10.71 12.86
CA VAL A 176 -2.82 10.48 11.41
C VAL A 176 -2.09 11.61 10.71
N ASN A 177 -1.17 11.27 9.80
CA ASN A 177 -0.55 12.23 8.91
C ASN A 177 -1.40 12.39 7.64
N VAL A 178 -2.00 13.57 7.47
CA VAL A 178 -2.95 13.89 6.37
C VAL A 178 -2.30 13.86 4.98
N ASP A 179 -0.99 14.12 4.90
CA ASP A 179 -0.22 14.21 3.65
C ASP A 179 0.41 12.87 3.24
N GLN A 180 0.09 11.79 3.96
CA GLN A 180 0.70 10.47 3.79
C GLN A 180 -0.37 9.39 3.71
N VAL A 181 -1.15 9.38 2.61
CA VAL A 181 -2.23 8.42 2.40
C VAL A 181 -1.89 7.47 1.25
N GLY A 182 -1.94 6.17 1.52
CA GLY A 182 -1.85 5.10 0.52
C GLY A 182 -3.13 4.29 0.44
N VAL A 183 -3.29 3.51 -0.64
CA VAL A 183 -4.42 2.59 -0.79
C VAL A 183 -3.91 1.17 -1.05
N ILE A 184 -4.48 0.22 -0.33
CA ILE A 184 -4.32 -1.22 -0.55
C ILE A 184 -5.63 -1.72 -1.16
N GLY A 185 -5.57 -2.24 -2.38
CA GLY A 185 -6.73 -2.77 -3.08
C GLY A 185 -6.57 -4.24 -3.46
N TYR A 186 -7.53 -5.07 -3.06
CA TYR A 186 -7.57 -6.48 -3.43
C TYR A 186 -8.72 -6.75 -4.39
N SER A 187 -8.45 -7.44 -5.52
CA SER A 187 -9.46 -7.80 -6.52
C SER A 187 -10.23 -6.57 -7.02
N ALA A 188 -11.55 -6.46 -6.82
CA ALA A 188 -12.34 -5.26 -7.09
C ALA A 188 -11.86 -4.03 -6.29
N GLY A 189 -11.25 -4.23 -5.12
CA GLY A 189 -10.58 -3.14 -4.38
C GLY A 189 -9.40 -2.55 -5.14
N GLY A 190 -8.73 -3.34 -5.98
CA GLY A 190 -7.68 -2.86 -6.87
C GLY A 190 -8.21 -1.92 -7.96
N GLU A 191 -9.37 -2.23 -8.53
CA GLU A 191 -10.09 -1.34 -9.45
C GLU A 191 -10.49 -0.02 -8.75
N THR A 192 -11.02 -0.12 -7.53
CA THR A 192 -11.31 1.02 -6.65
C THR A 192 -10.09 1.92 -6.45
N ALA A 193 -8.94 1.32 -6.11
CA ALA A 193 -7.68 2.03 -5.90
C ALA A 193 -7.17 2.73 -7.17
N LEU A 194 -7.29 2.09 -8.33
CA LEU A 194 -6.92 2.69 -9.61
C LEU A 194 -7.77 3.92 -9.93
N ILE A 195 -9.09 3.87 -9.71
CA ILE A 195 -9.99 5.01 -9.93
C ILE A 195 -9.64 6.17 -8.99
N LEU A 196 -9.37 5.88 -7.71
CA LEU A 196 -8.91 6.89 -6.74
C LEU A 196 -7.62 7.59 -7.17
N ALA A 197 -6.74 6.87 -7.87
CA ALA A 197 -5.50 7.43 -8.39
C ALA A 197 -5.64 8.11 -9.77
N GLY A 198 -6.86 8.22 -10.32
CA GLY A 198 -7.14 8.92 -11.58
C GLY A 198 -7.49 8.04 -12.78
N ALA A 199 -7.56 6.72 -12.63
CA ALA A 199 -7.99 5.85 -13.73
C ALA A 199 -9.47 6.07 -14.08
N LYS A 200 -9.78 5.99 -15.39
CA LYS A 200 -11.13 6.18 -15.93
C LYS A 200 -11.60 4.89 -16.61
N PRO A 201 -12.54 4.11 -16.03
CA PRO A 201 -13.01 2.86 -16.64
C PRO A 201 -13.64 3.06 -18.03
N ASP A 202 -13.29 2.21 -18.97
CA ASP A 202 -13.87 2.17 -20.33
C ASP A 202 -14.74 0.91 -20.49
N PHE A 203 -16.06 1.07 -20.42
CA PHE A 203 -17.01 -0.02 -20.55
C PHE A 203 -16.97 -0.69 -21.93
N ALA A 204 -16.58 0.04 -22.98
CA ALA A 204 -16.44 -0.55 -24.30
C ALA A 204 -15.29 -1.57 -24.37
N ARG A 205 -14.26 -1.42 -23.51
CA ARG A 205 -13.18 -2.41 -23.38
C ARG A 205 -13.70 -3.71 -22.76
N LEU A 206 -14.51 -3.63 -21.71
CA LEU A 206 -15.09 -4.81 -21.06
C LEU A 206 -16.03 -5.54 -22.02
N ARG A 207 -16.91 -4.81 -22.74
CA ARG A 207 -17.78 -5.41 -23.75
C ARG A 207 -16.99 -6.13 -24.85
N ARG A 208 -15.95 -5.49 -25.42
CA ARG A 208 -15.09 -6.14 -26.43
C ARG A 208 -14.42 -7.38 -25.88
N TYR A 209 -13.86 -7.30 -24.68
CA TYR A 209 -13.26 -8.46 -24.02
C TYR A 209 -14.24 -9.62 -23.95
N CYS A 210 -15.46 -9.39 -23.49
CA CYS A 210 -16.47 -10.43 -23.36
C CYS A 210 -17.02 -10.94 -24.71
N GLN A 211 -16.99 -10.15 -25.78
CA GLN A 211 -17.27 -10.59 -27.14
C GLN A 211 -16.17 -11.53 -27.67
N GLU A 212 -14.90 -11.23 -27.34
CA GLU A 212 -13.75 -12.01 -27.79
C GLU A 212 -13.48 -13.23 -26.90
N ARG A 213 -13.98 -13.24 -25.68
CA ARG A 213 -13.73 -14.24 -24.63
C ARG A 213 -15.01 -14.64 -23.88
N PRO A 214 -16.02 -15.14 -24.58
CA PRO A 214 -17.32 -15.53 -23.99
C PRO A 214 -17.19 -16.70 -22.99
N GLU A 215 -16.07 -17.44 -23.04
CA GLU A 215 -15.74 -18.52 -22.11
C GLU A 215 -15.31 -18.02 -20.71
N ASP A 216 -14.86 -16.75 -20.58
CA ASP A 216 -14.54 -16.14 -19.28
C ASP A 216 -15.83 -15.75 -18.56
N ARG A 217 -16.43 -16.74 -17.88
CA ARG A 217 -17.74 -16.57 -17.24
C ARG A 217 -17.70 -15.61 -16.08
N ASP A 218 -16.60 -15.55 -15.35
CA ASP A 218 -16.48 -14.71 -14.15
C ASP A 218 -16.47 -13.23 -14.52
N ALA A 219 -15.67 -12.85 -15.52
CA ALA A 219 -15.64 -11.48 -16.02
C ALA A 219 -16.85 -11.10 -16.87
N CYS A 220 -17.53 -12.08 -17.50
CA CYS A 220 -18.50 -11.85 -18.56
C CYS A 220 -19.93 -12.33 -18.24
N THR A 221 -20.26 -12.51 -16.96
CA THR A 221 -21.60 -12.92 -16.50
C THR A 221 -22.71 -12.05 -17.10
N THR A 222 -22.48 -10.74 -17.23
CA THR A 222 -23.39 -9.77 -17.83
C THR A 222 -23.02 -9.39 -19.28
N LYS A 223 -22.23 -10.22 -19.96
CA LYS A 223 -21.68 -9.94 -21.31
C LYS A 223 -20.86 -8.65 -21.38
N GLY A 224 -20.27 -8.26 -20.27
CA GLY A 224 -19.50 -7.03 -20.15
C GLY A 224 -20.35 -5.75 -20.02
N GLU A 225 -21.63 -5.89 -19.71
CA GLU A 225 -22.52 -4.77 -19.43
C GLU A 225 -22.58 -4.52 -17.91
N LEU A 226 -22.54 -3.23 -17.54
CA LEU A 226 -22.87 -2.78 -16.20
C LEU A 226 -24.28 -2.18 -16.20
N VAL A 227 -25.01 -2.41 -15.13
CA VAL A 227 -26.30 -1.77 -14.93
C VAL A 227 -26.08 -0.30 -14.58
N VAL A 228 -26.61 0.61 -15.40
CA VAL A 228 -26.58 2.04 -15.13
C VAL A 228 -27.76 2.36 -14.20
N ASP A 229 -27.54 2.15 -12.91
CA ASP A 229 -28.50 2.44 -11.83
C ASP A 229 -28.40 3.89 -11.32
N ARG A 230 -27.27 4.56 -11.60
CA ARG A 230 -26.96 5.96 -11.27
C ARG A 230 -26.18 6.59 -12.44
N ASP A 231 -26.79 7.55 -13.10
CA ASP A 231 -26.22 8.30 -14.23
C ASP A 231 -25.51 9.60 -13.82
N ASP A 232 -25.71 10.00 -12.57
CA ASP A 232 -25.08 11.16 -11.92
C ASP A 232 -23.65 10.87 -11.41
N LEU A 233 -23.25 9.60 -11.31
CA LEU A 233 -21.93 9.22 -10.80
C LEU A 233 -20.88 9.21 -11.92
N GLN A 234 -19.67 9.66 -11.56
CA GLN A 234 -18.50 9.69 -12.43
C GLN A 234 -17.28 9.18 -11.67
N PRO A 235 -16.24 8.65 -12.35
CA PRO A 235 -14.99 8.28 -11.68
C PRO A 235 -14.33 9.53 -11.09
N GLN A 236 -14.00 9.47 -9.80
CA GLN A 236 -13.40 10.58 -9.06
C GLN A 236 -12.04 10.16 -8.51
N ALA A 237 -11.00 10.92 -8.86
CA ALA A 237 -9.69 10.82 -8.21
C ALA A 237 -9.69 11.55 -6.88
N ASP A 238 -8.93 11.04 -5.92
CA ASP A 238 -8.70 11.72 -4.65
C ASP A 238 -7.22 12.20 -4.61
N PRO A 239 -6.95 13.51 -4.59
CA PRO A 239 -5.59 14.04 -4.62
C PRO A 239 -4.76 13.72 -3.36
N ARG A 240 -5.40 13.21 -2.30
CA ARG A 240 -4.71 12.76 -1.08
C ARG A 240 -3.99 11.44 -1.26
N ILE A 241 -4.25 10.68 -2.35
CA ILE A 241 -3.63 9.38 -2.59
C ILE A 241 -2.24 9.54 -3.18
N HIS A 242 -1.23 8.96 -2.53
CA HIS A 242 0.18 9.09 -2.91
C HIS A 242 0.87 7.77 -3.28
N ALA A 243 0.26 6.62 -3.00
CA ALA A 243 0.81 5.31 -3.36
C ALA A 243 -0.28 4.24 -3.40
N LEU A 244 -0.12 3.22 -4.25
CA LEU A 244 -1.03 2.08 -4.35
C LEU A 244 -0.29 0.76 -4.10
N MET A 245 -0.92 -0.15 -3.36
CA MET A 245 -0.62 -1.58 -3.38
C MET A 245 -1.83 -2.33 -3.94
N LEU A 246 -1.63 -3.05 -5.03
CA LEU A 246 -2.68 -3.75 -5.75
C LEU A 246 -2.41 -5.26 -5.70
N MET A 247 -3.38 -6.04 -5.25
CA MET A 247 -3.30 -7.50 -5.16
C MET A 247 -4.39 -8.13 -6.03
N ALA A 248 -4.00 -8.88 -7.05
CA ALA A 248 -4.88 -9.47 -8.06
C ALA A 248 -5.98 -8.51 -8.55
N PRO A 249 -5.65 -7.28 -9.00
CA PRO A 249 -6.63 -6.25 -9.29
C PRO A 249 -7.49 -6.58 -10.49
N LEU A 250 -8.81 -6.32 -10.42
CA LEU A 250 -9.64 -6.21 -11.60
C LEU A 250 -9.17 -5.01 -12.44
N SER A 251 -8.90 -5.22 -13.74
CA SER A 251 -8.37 -4.14 -14.57
C SER A 251 -8.73 -4.23 -16.06
N LEU A 252 -9.69 -5.06 -16.42
CA LEU A 252 -10.13 -5.26 -17.82
C LEU A 252 -10.60 -3.95 -18.48
N MET A 253 -11.23 -3.07 -17.73
CA MET A 253 -11.74 -1.79 -18.22
C MET A 253 -10.66 -0.74 -18.47
N PHE A 254 -9.39 -1.00 -18.08
CA PHE A 254 -8.35 0.01 -18.19
C PHE A 254 -7.44 -0.21 -19.41
N GLY A 255 -7.20 0.87 -20.13
CA GLY A 255 -6.26 0.99 -21.25
C GLY A 255 -5.23 2.09 -21.00
N ARG A 256 -4.22 2.27 -21.87
CA ARG A 256 -3.20 3.31 -21.70
C ARG A 256 -3.81 4.72 -21.52
N HIS A 257 -4.82 5.07 -22.32
CA HIS A 257 -5.47 6.39 -22.23
C HIS A 257 -6.28 6.57 -20.96
N THR A 258 -6.91 5.49 -20.47
CA THR A 258 -7.73 5.55 -19.25
C THR A 258 -6.91 5.46 -17.97
N LEU A 259 -5.63 5.13 -18.07
CA LEU A 259 -4.64 5.11 -16.98
C LEU A 259 -3.70 6.32 -17.02
N ALA A 260 -3.85 7.22 -18.00
CA ALA A 260 -2.89 8.31 -18.26
C ALA A 260 -2.66 9.23 -17.05
N ASP A 261 -3.66 9.35 -16.17
CA ASP A 261 -3.60 10.21 -14.99
C ASP A 261 -3.10 9.49 -13.72
N VAL A 262 -2.74 8.19 -13.80
CA VAL A 262 -2.24 7.39 -12.66
C VAL A 262 -0.71 7.55 -12.58
N HIS A 263 -0.25 8.52 -11.80
CA HIS A 263 1.18 8.85 -11.65
C HIS A 263 1.78 8.44 -10.30
N VAL A 264 0.98 7.90 -9.38
CA VAL A 264 1.47 7.46 -8.08
C VAL A 264 2.25 6.15 -8.19
N PRO A 265 3.26 5.92 -7.34
CA PRO A 265 3.95 4.63 -7.26
C PRO A 265 2.99 3.47 -7.01
N VAL A 266 3.22 2.34 -7.69
CA VAL A 266 2.38 1.15 -7.59
C VAL A 266 3.22 -0.08 -7.25
N LEU A 267 2.88 -0.76 -6.15
CA LEU A 267 3.31 -2.11 -5.82
C LEU A 267 2.21 -3.08 -6.28
N LEU A 268 2.50 -3.98 -7.20
CA LEU A 268 1.51 -4.83 -7.85
C LEU A 268 1.82 -6.30 -7.62
N TYR A 269 0.84 -7.05 -7.14
CA TYR A 269 0.91 -8.49 -6.95
C TYR A 269 -0.15 -9.23 -7.77
N SER A 270 0.18 -10.42 -8.24
CA SER A 270 -0.78 -11.39 -8.78
C SER A 270 -0.23 -12.80 -8.66
N GLY A 271 -1.09 -13.80 -8.60
CA GLY A 271 -0.70 -15.21 -8.71
C GLY A 271 -0.84 -15.69 -10.16
N ASP A 272 0.09 -16.50 -10.63
CA ASP A 272 0.00 -17.09 -11.99
C ASP A 272 -1.00 -18.26 -12.05
N GLY A 273 -1.41 -18.79 -10.89
CA GLY A 273 -2.48 -19.76 -10.75
C GLY A 273 -3.87 -19.15 -10.58
N ASP A 274 -4.02 -17.81 -10.64
CA ASP A 274 -5.31 -17.14 -10.48
C ASP A 274 -6.23 -17.40 -11.69
N LYS A 275 -7.30 -18.16 -11.43
CA LYS A 275 -8.31 -18.52 -12.44
C LYS A 275 -9.51 -17.59 -12.45
N LEU A 276 -9.69 -16.76 -11.40
CA LEU A 276 -10.78 -15.81 -11.29
C LEU A 276 -10.43 -14.47 -11.96
N VAL A 277 -9.19 -14.00 -11.73
CA VAL A 277 -8.69 -12.75 -12.29
C VAL A 277 -7.40 -13.05 -13.07
N ALA A 278 -7.57 -13.60 -14.27
CA ALA A 278 -6.46 -14.06 -15.10
C ALA A 278 -5.36 -13.02 -15.23
N VAL A 279 -4.13 -13.38 -14.82
CA VAL A 279 -3.00 -12.47 -14.69
C VAL A 279 -2.63 -11.79 -16.02
N ASP A 280 -2.68 -12.51 -17.13
CA ASP A 280 -2.29 -12.01 -18.46
C ASP A 280 -3.24 -10.90 -18.95
N LYS A 281 -4.50 -10.91 -18.53
CA LYS A 281 -5.54 -9.93 -18.88
C LYS A 281 -5.62 -8.77 -17.88
N ASN A 282 -5.31 -9.04 -16.63
CA ASN A 282 -5.41 -8.08 -15.54
C ASN A 282 -4.02 -7.55 -15.12
N ALA A 283 -3.38 -8.08 -14.10
CA ALA A 283 -2.18 -7.52 -13.50
C ALA A 283 -1.01 -7.35 -14.50
N ALA A 284 -0.69 -8.37 -15.30
CA ALA A 284 0.39 -8.27 -16.29
C ALA A 284 0.06 -7.31 -17.43
N ALA A 285 -1.23 -7.22 -17.83
CA ALA A 285 -1.67 -6.23 -18.81
C ALA A 285 -1.65 -4.82 -18.23
N LEU A 286 -2.04 -4.65 -16.96
CA LEU A 286 -2.01 -3.39 -16.22
C LEU A 286 -0.58 -2.87 -16.12
N ALA A 287 0.38 -3.70 -15.71
CA ALA A 287 1.79 -3.34 -15.59
C ALA A 287 2.39 -2.76 -16.86
N ARG A 288 1.94 -3.23 -18.04
CA ARG A 288 2.38 -2.71 -19.35
C ARG A 288 1.69 -1.42 -19.80
N LYS A 289 0.61 -1.03 -19.12
CA LYS A 289 -0.25 0.10 -19.52
C LYS A 289 -0.14 1.31 -18.59
N LEU A 290 0.27 1.11 -17.35
CA LEU A 290 0.53 2.21 -16.42
C LEU A 290 1.57 3.17 -17.01
N PRO A 291 1.45 4.50 -16.78
CA PRO A 291 2.43 5.49 -17.20
C PRO A 291 3.81 5.22 -16.61
N GLU A 292 3.87 4.94 -15.31
CA GLU A 292 5.08 4.55 -14.61
C GLU A 292 5.08 3.03 -14.38
N PRO A 293 6.20 2.32 -14.64
CA PRO A 293 6.29 0.89 -14.40
C PRO A 293 6.08 0.57 -12.91
N PRO A 294 5.13 -0.33 -12.57
CA PRO A 294 4.95 -0.75 -11.18
C PRO A 294 6.06 -1.71 -10.73
N ASP A 295 6.29 -1.79 -9.41
CA ASP A 295 7.01 -2.93 -8.84
C ASP A 295 6.09 -4.16 -8.87
N PHE A 296 6.23 -4.99 -9.90
CA PHE A 296 5.32 -6.12 -10.16
C PHE A 296 5.92 -7.43 -9.67
N LYS A 297 5.19 -8.11 -8.79
CA LYS A 297 5.51 -9.42 -8.21
C LYS A 297 4.52 -10.47 -8.68
N LEU A 298 5.00 -11.48 -9.36
CA LEU A 298 4.21 -12.64 -9.79
C LEU A 298 4.51 -13.82 -8.86
N LEU A 299 3.48 -14.33 -8.18
CA LEU A 299 3.59 -15.43 -7.22
C LEU A 299 3.30 -16.76 -7.92
N ALA A 300 4.32 -17.63 -7.96
CA ALA A 300 4.23 -18.92 -8.66
C ALA A 300 3.21 -19.85 -8.00
N GLY A 301 2.30 -20.42 -8.78
CA GLY A 301 1.26 -21.35 -8.36
C GLY A 301 0.12 -20.72 -7.54
N ALA A 302 0.26 -19.48 -7.11
CA ALA A 302 -0.70 -18.82 -6.22
C ALA A 302 -2.02 -18.53 -6.93
N GLY A 303 -3.15 -18.88 -6.26
CA GLY A 303 -4.49 -18.58 -6.72
C GLY A 303 -4.98 -17.22 -6.23
N HIS A 304 -6.25 -16.89 -6.59
CA HIS A 304 -6.86 -15.58 -6.25
C HIS A 304 -6.88 -15.31 -4.74
N PHE A 305 -7.28 -16.31 -3.96
CA PHE A 305 -7.52 -16.17 -2.53
C PHE A 305 -6.25 -16.23 -1.65
N VAL A 306 -5.06 -16.42 -2.25
CA VAL A 306 -3.79 -16.43 -1.52
C VAL A 306 -3.53 -15.12 -0.77
N PHE A 307 -4.11 -14.01 -1.23
CA PHE A 307 -3.97 -12.69 -0.61
C PHE A 307 -4.85 -12.45 0.62
N MET A 308 -5.85 -13.31 0.84
CA MET A 308 -6.66 -13.27 2.07
C MET A 308 -5.87 -13.85 3.24
N ALA A 309 -6.13 -13.34 4.43
CA ALA A 309 -5.47 -13.81 5.66
C ALA A 309 -5.47 -15.33 5.74
N PRO A 310 -4.38 -15.96 6.25
CA PRO A 310 -4.37 -17.39 6.53
C PRO A 310 -5.57 -17.79 7.40
N CYS A 311 -6.25 -18.83 7.00
CA CYS A 311 -7.45 -19.32 7.69
C CYS A 311 -7.08 -20.14 8.94
N ASP A 312 -7.86 -20.02 9.99
CA ASP A 312 -7.87 -20.97 11.08
C ASP A 312 -8.64 -22.27 10.74
N SER A 313 -8.68 -23.24 11.65
CA SER A 313 -9.34 -24.53 11.44
C SER A 313 -10.85 -24.40 11.16
N ASP A 314 -11.51 -23.44 11.81
CA ASP A 314 -12.95 -23.26 11.68
C ASP A 314 -13.29 -22.62 10.34
N GLN A 315 -12.49 -21.63 9.93
CA GLN A 315 -12.60 -21.01 8.61
C GLN A 315 -12.31 -22.00 7.49
N LEU A 316 -11.27 -22.84 7.63
CA LEU A 316 -10.96 -23.90 6.67
C LEU A 316 -12.13 -24.88 6.52
N ALA A 317 -12.77 -25.25 7.59
CA ALA A 317 -13.94 -26.14 7.56
C ALA A 317 -15.16 -25.51 6.89
N LEU A 318 -15.37 -24.20 7.09
CA LEU A 318 -16.53 -23.48 6.56
C LEU A 318 -16.33 -23.00 5.11
N MET A 319 -15.10 -22.64 4.71
CA MET A 319 -14.80 -22.02 3.43
C MET A 319 -13.56 -22.65 2.76
N PRO A 320 -13.55 -23.98 2.53
CA PRO A 320 -12.36 -24.66 2.01
C PRO A 320 -11.89 -24.10 0.66
N ALA A 321 -12.80 -23.63 -0.19
CA ALA A 321 -12.46 -23.05 -1.50
C ALA A 321 -11.64 -21.75 -1.40
N ILE A 322 -11.75 -21.01 -0.30
CA ILE A 322 -11.01 -19.78 -0.03
C ILE A 322 -9.71 -20.09 0.73
N CYS A 323 -9.76 -21.08 1.60
CA CYS A 323 -8.71 -21.38 2.56
C CYS A 323 -7.66 -22.40 2.06
N THR A 324 -7.94 -23.11 0.94
CA THR A 324 -7.03 -24.12 0.39
C THR A 324 -6.30 -23.56 -0.82
N ASP A 325 -4.98 -23.55 -0.75
CA ASP A 325 -4.12 -23.20 -1.87
C ASP A 325 -3.70 -24.44 -2.68
N ALA A 326 -3.13 -24.21 -3.85
CA ALA A 326 -2.55 -25.27 -4.66
C ALA A 326 -1.31 -25.89 -3.96
N ASP A 327 -0.99 -27.13 -4.33
CA ASP A 327 0.18 -27.84 -3.78
C ASP A 327 1.46 -27.02 -3.96
N GLY A 328 2.21 -26.88 -2.87
CA GLY A 328 3.48 -26.15 -2.85
C GLY A 328 3.36 -24.62 -2.65
N VAL A 329 2.17 -24.08 -2.52
CA VAL A 329 1.95 -22.68 -2.17
C VAL A 329 1.99 -22.47 -0.67
N ASP A 330 2.98 -21.75 -0.17
CA ASP A 330 3.10 -21.35 1.25
C ASP A 330 2.44 -19.98 1.47
N ARG A 331 1.11 -19.96 1.76
CA ARG A 331 0.36 -18.73 2.03
C ARG A 331 0.98 -17.93 3.17
N GLU A 332 1.38 -18.56 4.26
CA GLU A 332 2.00 -17.85 5.39
C GLU A 332 3.33 -17.21 5.01
N GLY A 333 4.16 -17.90 4.23
CA GLY A 333 5.39 -17.36 3.68
C GLY A 333 5.14 -16.16 2.79
N ILE A 334 4.17 -16.26 1.88
CA ILE A 334 3.74 -15.17 0.99
C ILE A 334 3.27 -13.96 1.82
N HIS A 335 2.47 -14.16 2.87
CA HIS A 335 1.99 -13.06 3.73
C HIS A 335 3.13 -12.39 4.51
N ARG A 336 4.12 -13.16 5.01
CA ARG A 336 5.33 -12.56 5.62
C ARG A 336 6.06 -11.64 4.65
N ASP A 337 6.21 -12.05 3.39
CA ASP A 337 6.86 -11.25 2.36
C ASP A 337 6.02 -10.03 1.95
N LEU A 338 4.71 -10.20 1.75
CA LEU A 338 3.76 -9.11 1.49
C LEU A 338 3.84 -8.01 2.56
N VAL A 339 3.80 -8.38 3.84
CA VAL A 339 3.91 -7.45 4.97
C VAL A 339 5.26 -6.73 4.99
N SER A 340 6.35 -7.45 4.68
CA SER A 340 7.68 -6.87 4.65
C SER A 340 7.83 -5.86 3.51
N GLU A 341 7.40 -6.24 2.31
CA GLU A 341 7.52 -5.40 1.12
C GLU A 341 6.55 -4.21 1.15
N ALA A 342 5.29 -4.42 1.55
CA ALA A 342 4.32 -3.34 1.73
C ALA A 342 4.82 -2.30 2.74
N GLY A 343 5.36 -2.75 3.88
CA GLY A 343 5.92 -1.86 4.89
C GLY A 343 7.07 -1.01 4.35
N ARG A 344 8.01 -1.60 3.60
CA ARG A 344 9.12 -0.87 2.96
C ARG A 344 8.62 0.09 1.89
N PHE A 345 7.73 -0.38 1.01
CA PHE A 345 7.16 0.40 -0.08
C PHE A 345 6.45 1.65 0.44
N PHE A 346 5.51 1.51 1.37
CA PHE A 346 4.78 2.65 1.90
C PHE A 346 5.65 3.58 2.76
N ALA A 347 6.58 3.06 3.55
CA ALA A 347 7.52 3.90 4.30
C ALA A 347 8.40 4.75 3.37
N HIS A 348 8.83 4.19 2.23
CA HIS A 348 9.62 4.92 1.24
C HIS A 348 8.78 5.95 0.49
N THR A 349 7.69 5.54 -0.11
CA THR A 349 6.87 6.39 -1.01
C THR A 349 6.15 7.50 -0.24
N LEU A 350 5.52 7.21 0.89
CA LEU A 350 4.82 8.20 1.69
C LEU A 350 5.80 9.10 2.46
N GLY A 351 6.97 8.58 2.87
CA GLY A 351 8.03 9.39 3.49
C GLY A 351 8.66 10.41 2.55
N GLN A 352 8.66 10.18 1.24
CA GLN A 352 9.12 11.16 0.24
C GLN A 352 8.11 12.28 0.01
N SER A 353 6.81 11.99 0.03
CA SER A 353 5.75 12.99 -0.16
C SER A 353 5.82 14.12 0.89
N SER A 354 6.11 13.79 2.16
CA SER A 354 6.26 14.79 3.21
C SER A 354 7.50 15.69 3.03
N ARG A 355 8.57 15.20 2.40
CA ARG A 355 9.76 16.02 2.10
C ARG A 355 9.54 16.97 0.94
N ALA A 356 8.79 16.56 -0.08
CA ALA A 356 8.43 17.43 -1.21
C ALA A 356 7.50 18.59 -0.77
N GLY A 357 6.54 18.33 0.12
CA GLY A 357 5.65 19.35 0.68
C GLY A 357 6.37 20.41 1.51
N LEU A 358 7.45 20.05 2.23
CA LEU A 358 8.26 21.00 2.99
C LEU A 358 9.09 21.93 2.08
N GLN A 359 9.53 21.45 0.91
CA GLN A 359 10.32 22.26 -0.02
C GLN A 359 9.46 23.27 -0.81
N THR A 360 8.17 23.02 -0.99
CA THR A 360 7.25 23.97 -1.67
C THR A 360 6.65 25.01 -0.74
N ALA A 361 6.69 24.79 0.58
CA ALA A 361 6.22 25.77 1.58
C ALA A 361 7.25 26.88 1.88
N ASP A 362 8.52 26.70 1.50
CA ASP A 362 9.61 27.66 1.68
C ASP A 362 9.91 28.50 0.43
N GLN A 363 9.06 28.44 -0.61
CA GLN A 363 9.12 29.29 -1.81
C GLN A 363 7.89 30.23 -1.88
#